data_0333217f69c2e03495ab3a071787e11d
#
_entry.id   0333217f69c2e03495ab3a071787e11d
#
_cell.length_a   1.000
_cell.length_b   1.000
_cell.length_c   1.000
_cell.angle_alpha   90.00
_cell.angle_beta   90.00
_cell.angle_gamma   90.00
#
_symmetry.space_group_name_H-M   'P 1'
#
loop_
_entity.id
_entity.type
_entity.pdbx_description
1 polymer ?
#
loop_
_entity_poly.entity_id
_entity_poly.type
_entity_poly.pdbx_seq_one_letter_code
_entity_poly.pdbx_strand_id
1 'polypeptide(L)'
;MAHLLKNLKLILEKRKPGRSHMFALALRAVFKQSLRLHSRFVTGGIEEALFKQKGRALKRRLDRLLEFRELKDKDNARLLREFSKHHARGSLLRFLEDPRVSPTNNAAERALRPAVIARKLSAGSKNERGALAFAAFKSVIETGKLFGVSGFGTLLEAYSRPRR
;
A
#
# COMPACT_ATOMS: atom_id res chain seq x y z
N MET A 1 3.43 0.74 -0.34
CA MET A 1 3.96 1.98 0.30
C MET A 1 4.49 1.75 1.73
N ALA A 2 3.79 1.05 2.63
CA ALA A 2 4.20 0.87 4.03
C ALA A 2 5.63 0.30 4.19
N HIS A 3 5.99 -0.74 3.43
CA HIS A 3 7.35 -1.30 3.45
C HIS A 3 8.43 -0.31 3.02
N LEU A 4 8.17 0.50 2.00
CA LEU A 4 9.11 1.53 1.55
C LEU A 4 9.34 2.59 2.62
N LEU A 5 8.27 3.04 3.29
CA LEU A 5 8.37 3.99 4.39
C LEU A 5 9.07 3.40 5.62
N LYS A 6 8.87 2.10 5.89
CA LYS A 6 9.60 1.39 6.95
C LYS A 6 11.10 1.32 6.64
N ASN A 7 11.49 0.95 5.42
CA ASN A 7 12.89 0.92 4.99
C ASN A 7 13.53 2.30 5.09
N LEU A 8 12.79 3.33 4.66
CA LEU A 8 13.23 4.72 4.76
C LEU A 8 13.46 5.16 6.22
N LYS A 9 12.56 4.76 7.13
CA LYS A 9 12.69 5.03 8.56
C LYS A 9 13.93 4.34 9.13
N LEU A 10 14.15 3.06 8.84
CA LEU A 10 15.30 2.29 9.32
C LEU A 10 16.63 2.90 8.86
N ILE A 11 16.72 3.39 7.62
CA ILE A 11 17.93 4.05 7.10
C ILE A 11 18.18 5.36 7.85
N LEU A 12 17.13 6.13 8.13
CA LEU A 12 17.23 7.39 8.86
C LEU A 12 17.63 7.19 10.34
N GLU A 13 17.20 6.10 10.97
CA GLU A 13 17.52 5.79 12.36
C GLU A 13 18.94 5.23 12.54
N LYS A 14 19.45 4.50 11.56
CA LYS A 14 20.79 3.88 11.63
C LYS A 14 21.95 4.84 11.42
N ARG A 15 21.71 6.05 10.96
CA ARG A 15 22.75 6.96 10.50
C ARG A 15 22.80 8.26 11.28
N LYS A 16 24.02 8.76 11.49
CA LYS A 16 24.24 10.13 12.00
C LYS A 16 23.77 11.16 10.95
N PRO A 17 23.20 12.30 11.37
CA PRO A 17 22.82 13.37 10.45
C PRO A 17 24.00 13.83 9.57
N GLY A 18 23.79 13.95 8.25
CA GLY A 18 24.80 14.36 7.30
C GLY A 18 24.24 14.48 5.88
N ARG A 19 25.10 14.83 4.91
CA ARG A 19 24.68 15.01 3.50
C ARG A 19 23.99 13.77 2.91
N SER A 20 24.40 12.57 3.31
CA SER A 20 23.76 11.32 2.86
C SER A 20 22.34 11.14 3.40
N HIS A 21 21.94 11.85 4.47
CA HIS A 21 20.57 11.86 4.99
C HIS A 21 19.60 12.70 4.16
N MET A 22 20.08 13.69 3.44
CA MET A 22 19.22 14.69 2.77
C MET A 22 18.28 14.07 1.75
N PHE A 23 18.75 13.06 0.99
CA PHE A 23 17.90 12.37 0.04
C PHE A 23 16.75 11.60 0.72
N ALA A 24 17.07 10.82 1.73
CA ALA A 24 16.08 10.04 2.49
C ALA A 24 15.10 10.97 3.25
N LEU A 25 15.57 12.08 3.81
CA LEU A 25 14.72 13.08 4.45
C LEU A 25 13.79 13.77 3.45
N ALA A 26 14.29 14.10 2.26
CA ALA A 26 13.47 14.71 1.20
C ALA A 26 12.36 13.76 0.73
N LEU A 27 12.67 12.48 0.52
CA LEU A 27 11.65 11.46 0.22
C LEU A 27 10.61 11.36 1.34
N ARG A 28 11.07 11.24 2.59
CA ARG A 28 10.16 11.18 3.76
C ARG A 28 9.25 12.40 3.84
N ALA A 29 9.78 13.58 3.57
CA ALA A 29 9.01 14.83 3.60
C ALA A 29 7.90 14.83 2.54
N VAL A 30 8.19 14.40 1.30
CA VAL A 30 7.20 14.29 0.23
C VAL A 30 6.07 13.33 0.64
N PHE A 31 6.41 12.13 1.09
CA PHE A 31 5.37 11.16 1.50
C PHE A 31 4.56 11.63 2.69
N LYS A 32 5.20 12.22 3.72
CA LYS A 32 4.49 12.75 4.88
C LYS A 32 3.53 13.89 4.49
N GLN A 33 3.96 14.77 3.61
CA GLN A 33 3.11 15.85 3.08
C GLN A 33 1.96 15.31 2.23
N SER A 34 2.20 14.30 1.40
CA SER A 34 1.18 13.64 0.57
C SER A 34 0.11 12.97 1.42
N LEU A 35 0.50 12.25 2.48
CA LEU A 35 -0.44 11.62 3.41
C LEU A 35 -1.29 12.65 4.17
N ARG A 36 -0.67 13.74 4.63
CA ARG A 36 -1.39 14.84 5.29
C ARG A 36 -2.37 15.53 4.35
N LEU A 37 -1.96 15.77 3.10
CA LEU A 37 -2.80 16.37 2.09
C LEU A 37 -4.04 15.51 1.80
N HIS A 38 -3.85 14.21 1.61
CA HIS A 38 -4.94 13.25 1.41
C HIS A 38 -5.89 13.21 2.62
N SER A 39 -5.34 13.10 3.84
CA SER A 39 -6.15 13.10 5.06
C SER A 39 -7.01 14.35 5.17
N ARG A 40 -6.44 15.53 4.93
CA ARG A 40 -7.18 16.80 4.96
C ARG A 40 -8.29 16.85 3.90
N PHE A 41 -8.06 16.30 2.73
CA PHE A 41 -9.09 16.25 1.69
C PHE A 41 -10.25 15.33 2.07
N VAL A 42 -9.94 14.12 2.54
CA VAL A 42 -10.97 13.14 2.96
C VAL A 42 -11.81 13.64 4.14
N THR A 43 -11.23 14.45 5.03
CA THR A 43 -11.96 15.08 6.16
C THR A 43 -12.67 16.39 5.79
N GLY A 44 -12.70 16.78 4.52
CA GLY A 44 -13.32 18.04 4.10
C GLY A 44 -12.52 19.30 4.44
N GLY A 45 -11.29 19.17 4.95
CA GLY A 45 -10.46 20.29 5.39
C GLY A 45 -9.71 21.04 4.28
N ILE A 46 -9.98 20.72 3.00
CA ILE A 46 -9.39 21.39 1.84
C ILE A 46 -10.26 21.20 0.60
N GLU A 47 -10.38 22.23 -0.22
CA GLU A 47 -11.10 22.21 -1.49
C GLU A 47 -10.40 21.35 -2.55
N GLU A 48 -11.19 20.77 -3.46
CA GLU A 48 -10.70 19.86 -4.51
C GLU A 48 -9.68 20.54 -5.43
N ALA A 49 -9.90 21.78 -5.83
CA ALA A 49 -8.98 22.51 -6.70
C ALA A 49 -7.60 22.67 -6.05
N LEU A 50 -7.57 23.04 -4.77
CA LEU A 50 -6.35 23.21 -4.00
C LEU A 50 -5.67 21.85 -3.71
N PHE A 51 -6.47 20.79 -3.46
CA PHE A 51 -5.96 19.41 -3.33
C PHE A 51 -5.23 18.98 -4.60
N LYS A 52 -5.87 19.13 -5.77
CA LYS A 52 -5.28 18.79 -7.08
C LYS A 52 -4.00 19.61 -7.36
N GLN A 53 -4.03 20.92 -7.07
CA GLN A 53 -2.85 21.78 -7.25
C GLN A 53 -1.67 21.33 -6.40
N LYS A 54 -1.88 21.12 -5.10
CA LYS A 54 -0.83 20.65 -4.17
C LYS A 54 -0.37 19.22 -4.48
N GLY A 55 -1.29 18.36 -4.91
CA GLY A 55 -0.98 17.00 -5.35
C GLY A 55 -0.02 17.00 -6.55
N ARG A 56 -0.29 17.82 -7.58
CA ARG A 56 0.61 17.99 -8.73
C ARG A 56 1.98 18.51 -8.32
N ALA A 57 2.04 19.45 -7.38
CA ALA A 57 3.31 19.98 -6.89
C ALA A 57 4.15 18.92 -6.17
N LEU A 58 3.52 18.08 -5.32
CA LEU A 58 4.19 16.97 -4.63
C LEU A 58 4.66 15.90 -5.61
N LYS A 59 3.86 15.61 -6.65
CA LYS A 59 4.25 14.66 -7.70
C LYS A 59 5.49 15.15 -8.45
N ARG A 60 5.49 16.40 -8.96
CA ARG A 60 6.67 17.01 -9.60
C ARG A 60 7.91 17.04 -8.70
N ARG A 61 7.72 17.22 -7.38
CA ARG A 61 8.83 17.15 -6.43
C ARG A 61 9.38 15.73 -6.31
N LEU A 62 8.50 14.73 -6.31
CA LEU A 62 8.90 13.32 -6.30
C LEU A 62 9.61 12.95 -7.59
N ASP A 63 9.11 13.38 -8.76
CA ASP A 63 9.73 13.16 -10.08
C ASP A 63 11.21 13.62 -10.05
N ARG A 64 11.45 14.86 -9.64
CA ARG A 64 12.81 15.42 -9.52
C ARG A 64 13.70 14.68 -8.51
N LEU A 65 13.12 14.18 -7.41
CA LEU A 65 13.88 13.41 -6.42
C LEU A 65 14.26 12.03 -6.97
N LEU A 66 13.45 11.44 -7.81
CA LEU A 66 13.63 10.10 -8.38
C LEU A 66 14.29 10.12 -9.77
N GLU A 67 14.61 11.30 -10.29
CA GLU A 67 15.41 11.44 -11.51
C GLU A 67 16.71 10.64 -11.39
N PHE A 68 17.01 9.90 -12.47
CA PHE A 68 18.17 9.00 -12.48
C PHE A 68 19.47 9.79 -12.25
N ARG A 69 20.22 9.36 -11.26
CA ARG A 69 21.58 9.86 -10.98
C ARG A 69 22.36 8.83 -10.16
N GLU A 70 23.65 8.87 -10.30
CA GLU A 70 24.53 8.07 -9.46
C GLU A 70 24.65 8.70 -8.06
N LEU A 71 24.36 7.90 -7.05
CA LEU A 71 24.51 8.28 -5.65
C LEU A 71 25.66 7.47 -5.05
N LYS A 72 26.66 8.17 -4.52
CA LYS A 72 27.85 7.55 -3.87
C LYS A 72 27.48 6.65 -2.68
N ASP A 73 26.41 7.00 -1.99
CA ASP A 73 25.92 6.24 -0.84
C ASP A 73 25.09 5.05 -1.30
N LYS A 74 25.50 3.84 -0.93
CA LYS A 74 24.86 2.57 -1.34
C LYS A 74 23.40 2.46 -0.92
N ASP A 75 23.05 2.93 0.28
CA ASP A 75 21.67 2.86 0.75
C ASP A 75 20.77 3.86 0.03
N ASN A 76 21.26 5.06 -0.24
CA ASN A 76 20.50 6.03 -1.05
C ASN A 76 20.37 5.57 -2.50
N ALA A 77 21.39 4.95 -3.09
CA ALA A 77 21.30 4.34 -4.41
C ALA A 77 20.27 3.21 -4.46
N ARG A 78 20.21 2.39 -3.41
CA ARG A 78 19.18 1.36 -3.26
C ARG A 78 17.78 1.97 -3.12
N LEU A 79 17.61 2.98 -2.27
CA LEU A 79 16.34 3.70 -2.13
C LEU A 79 15.91 4.30 -3.47
N LEU A 80 16.80 4.98 -4.18
CA LEU A 80 16.49 5.58 -5.48
C LEU A 80 15.96 4.51 -6.44
N ARG A 81 16.62 3.36 -6.57
CA ARG A 81 16.18 2.26 -7.44
C ARG A 81 14.82 1.69 -7.02
N GLU A 82 14.61 1.43 -5.72
CA GLU A 82 13.35 0.89 -5.21
C GLU A 82 12.19 1.87 -5.45
N PHE A 83 12.36 3.14 -5.12
CA PHE A 83 11.31 4.14 -5.30
C PHE A 83 11.05 4.44 -6.78
N SER A 84 12.08 4.53 -7.63
CA SER A 84 11.92 4.74 -9.07
C SER A 84 11.14 3.59 -9.74
N LYS A 85 11.41 2.34 -9.34
CA LYS A 85 10.65 1.18 -9.83
C LYS A 85 9.15 1.26 -9.50
N HIS A 86 8.81 1.67 -8.28
CA HIS A 86 7.42 1.84 -7.87
C HIS A 86 6.78 3.09 -8.50
N HIS A 87 7.57 4.15 -8.69
CA HIS A 87 7.13 5.38 -9.34
C HIS A 87 6.80 5.16 -10.82
N ALA A 88 7.64 4.47 -11.56
CA ALA A 88 7.40 4.09 -12.95
C ALA A 88 6.09 3.27 -13.15
N ARG A 89 5.69 2.51 -12.12
CA ARG A 89 4.42 1.77 -12.09
C ARG A 89 3.21 2.64 -11.68
N GLY A 90 3.38 3.91 -11.43
CA GLY A 90 2.33 4.83 -10.96
C GLY A 90 1.77 4.51 -9.57
N SER A 91 2.48 3.68 -8.76
CA SER A 91 1.92 3.14 -7.50
C SER A 91 2.16 4.02 -6.27
N LEU A 92 3.07 5.01 -6.32
CA LEU A 92 3.49 5.73 -5.12
C LEU A 92 2.50 6.79 -4.62
N LEU A 93 1.99 7.64 -5.49
CA LEU A 93 1.11 8.76 -5.13
C LEU A 93 -0.29 8.67 -5.79
N ARG A 94 -0.74 7.47 -6.14
CA ARG A 94 -2.03 7.27 -6.81
C ARG A 94 -3.21 7.82 -6.02
N PHE A 95 -3.16 7.79 -4.71
CA PHE A 95 -4.19 8.36 -3.82
C PHE A 95 -4.30 9.90 -3.91
N LEU A 96 -3.34 10.59 -4.52
CA LEU A 96 -3.44 12.02 -4.85
C LEU A 96 -4.12 12.26 -6.20
N GLU A 97 -4.22 11.23 -7.05
CA GLU A 97 -4.95 11.27 -8.33
C GLU A 97 -6.40 10.80 -8.13
N ASP A 98 -6.58 9.73 -7.38
CA ASP A 98 -7.89 9.21 -6.97
C ASP A 98 -7.95 9.09 -5.44
N PRO A 99 -8.61 10.03 -4.76
CA PRO A 99 -8.71 10.04 -3.30
C PRO A 99 -9.41 8.83 -2.69
N ARG A 100 -10.17 8.07 -3.49
CA ARG A 100 -10.80 6.81 -3.05
C ARG A 100 -9.78 5.70 -2.82
N VAL A 101 -8.61 5.81 -3.45
CA VAL A 101 -7.52 4.87 -3.25
C VAL A 101 -6.87 5.12 -1.90
N SER A 102 -6.88 4.12 -1.03
CA SER A 102 -6.20 4.21 0.26
C SER A 102 -4.69 4.41 0.07
N PRO A 103 -4.07 5.37 0.78
CA PRO A 103 -2.62 5.56 0.74
C PRO A 103 -1.85 4.41 1.39
N THR A 104 -2.53 3.55 2.14
CA THR A 104 -1.94 2.38 2.82
C THR A 104 -2.65 1.10 2.41
N ASN A 105 -1.93 -0.03 2.45
CA ASN A 105 -2.49 -1.35 2.17
C ASN A 105 -3.14 -2.01 3.41
N ASN A 106 -3.42 -1.23 4.46
CA ASN A 106 -3.90 -1.76 5.73
C ASN A 106 -5.24 -2.51 5.61
N ALA A 107 -6.10 -2.11 4.68
CA ALA A 107 -7.37 -2.80 4.45
C ALA A 107 -7.13 -4.20 3.88
N ALA A 108 -6.30 -4.33 2.84
CA ALA A 108 -5.94 -5.62 2.28
C ALA A 108 -5.14 -6.50 3.27
N GLU A 109 -4.22 -5.91 4.03
CA GLU A 109 -3.48 -6.63 5.07
C GLU A 109 -4.41 -7.16 6.17
N ARG A 110 -5.39 -6.38 6.60
CA ARG A 110 -6.42 -6.83 7.56
C ARG A 110 -7.30 -7.93 6.98
N ALA A 111 -7.70 -7.83 5.72
CA ALA A 111 -8.48 -8.85 5.04
C ALA A 111 -7.72 -10.18 4.91
N LEU A 112 -6.41 -10.12 4.69
CA LEU A 112 -5.55 -11.31 4.59
C LEU A 112 -5.15 -11.88 5.96
N ARG A 113 -5.20 -11.11 7.04
CA ARG A 113 -4.76 -11.54 8.38
C ARG A 113 -5.38 -12.86 8.84
N PRO A 114 -6.71 -13.09 8.73
CA PRO A 114 -7.31 -14.36 9.12
C PRO A 114 -6.76 -15.57 8.34
N ALA A 115 -6.48 -15.38 7.04
CA ALA A 115 -5.88 -16.43 6.21
C ALA A 115 -4.45 -16.76 6.64
N VAL A 116 -3.66 -15.73 6.98
CA VAL A 116 -2.30 -15.92 7.52
C VAL A 116 -2.32 -16.63 8.87
N ILE A 117 -3.26 -16.28 9.76
CA ILE A 117 -3.44 -16.92 11.06
C ILE A 117 -3.85 -18.38 10.88
N ALA A 118 -4.87 -18.66 10.06
CA ALA A 118 -5.32 -20.02 9.78
C ALA A 118 -4.17 -20.90 9.25
N ARG A 119 -3.37 -20.36 8.30
CA ARG A 119 -2.19 -21.07 7.78
C ARG A 119 -1.14 -21.38 8.85
N LYS A 120 -0.92 -20.46 9.81
CA LYS A 120 0.03 -20.67 10.91
C LYS A 120 -0.47 -21.73 11.89
N LEU A 121 -1.77 -21.69 12.23
CA LEU A 121 -2.36 -22.64 13.18
C LEU A 121 -2.48 -24.06 12.60
N SER A 122 -2.80 -24.20 11.32
CA SER A 122 -2.97 -25.49 10.63
C SER A 122 -1.68 -26.03 9.97
N ALA A 123 -0.53 -25.45 10.27
CA ALA A 123 0.75 -25.75 9.62
C ALA A 123 0.72 -25.61 8.07
N GLY A 124 -0.24 -24.86 7.55
CA GLY A 124 -0.44 -24.64 6.11
C GLY A 124 -1.33 -25.69 5.45
N SER A 125 -1.48 -25.59 4.14
CA SER A 125 -2.20 -26.60 3.35
C SER A 125 -1.24 -27.72 2.98
N LYS A 126 -1.65 -28.97 3.22
CA LYS A 126 -0.82 -30.16 2.92
C LYS A 126 -0.60 -30.39 1.42
N ASN A 127 -1.49 -29.85 0.57
CA ASN A 127 -1.42 -29.97 -0.88
C ASN A 127 -2.04 -28.73 -1.56
N GLU A 128 -1.80 -28.59 -2.86
CA GLU A 128 -2.30 -27.49 -3.68
C GLU A 128 -3.84 -27.42 -3.73
N ARG A 129 -4.50 -28.58 -3.82
CA ARG A 129 -5.98 -28.67 -3.82
C ARG A 129 -6.58 -28.08 -2.55
N GLY A 130 -6.00 -28.36 -1.38
CA GLY A 130 -6.42 -27.78 -0.10
C GLY A 130 -6.18 -26.26 -0.04
N ALA A 131 -5.07 -25.80 -0.60
CA ALA A 131 -4.77 -24.36 -0.69
C ALA A 131 -5.78 -23.62 -1.58
N LEU A 132 -6.11 -24.18 -2.74
CA LEU A 132 -7.11 -23.62 -3.67
C LEU A 132 -8.51 -23.63 -3.06
N ALA A 133 -8.92 -24.71 -2.42
CA ALA A 133 -10.20 -24.78 -1.73
C ALA A 133 -10.31 -23.72 -0.62
N PHE A 134 -9.28 -23.58 0.21
CA PHE A 134 -9.25 -22.54 1.25
C PHE A 134 -9.33 -21.13 0.65
N ALA A 135 -8.60 -20.86 -0.43
CA ALA A 135 -8.64 -19.57 -1.11
C ALA A 135 -10.03 -19.27 -1.69
N ALA A 136 -10.69 -20.26 -2.31
CA ALA A 136 -12.02 -20.13 -2.86
C ALA A 136 -13.07 -19.81 -1.76
N PHE A 137 -13.10 -20.60 -0.69
CA PHE A 137 -14.00 -20.35 0.45
C PHE A 137 -13.77 -18.99 1.07
N LYS A 138 -12.52 -18.59 1.28
CA LYS A 138 -12.17 -17.29 1.83
C LYS A 138 -12.63 -16.14 0.92
N SER A 139 -12.45 -16.28 -0.39
CA SER A 139 -12.89 -15.29 -1.36
C SER A 139 -14.40 -15.12 -1.34
N VAL A 140 -15.17 -16.20 -1.34
CA VAL A 140 -16.64 -16.17 -1.28
C VAL A 140 -17.11 -15.48 -0.01
N ILE A 141 -16.57 -15.85 1.16
CA ILE A 141 -16.93 -15.27 2.46
C ILE A 141 -16.62 -13.76 2.50
N GLU A 142 -15.44 -13.34 2.06
CA GLU A 142 -15.06 -11.92 2.09
C GLU A 142 -15.87 -11.09 1.09
N THR A 143 -16.21 -11.67 -0.06
CA THR A 143 -17.11 -11.02 -1.04
C THR A 143 -18.51 -10.83 -0.44
N GLY A 144 -19.07 -11.85 0.20
CA GLY A 144 -20.38 -11.73 0.86
C GLY A 144 -20.39 -10.63 1.93
N LYS A 145 -19.32 -10.51 2.73
CA LYS A 145 -19.19 -9.43 3.72
C LYS A 145 -19.22 -8.04 3.10
N LEU A 146 -18.65 -7.85 1.89
CA LEU A 146 -18.73 -6.57 1.19
C LEU A 146 -20.15 -6.19 0.80
N PHE A 147 -21.03 -7.17 0.61
CA PHE A 147 -22.46 -6.99 0.35
C PHE A 147 -23.34 -7.04 1.62
N GLY A 148 -22.75 -7.05 2.81
CA GLY A 148 -23.47 -7.10 4.08
C GLY A 148 -24.07 -8.46 4.43
N VAL A 149 -23.68 -9.54 3.72
CA VAL A 149 -24.15 -10.89 3.96
C VAL A 149 -23.22 -11.63 4.91
N SER A 150 -23.78 -12.41 5.86
CA SER A 150 -22.97 -13.24 6.76
C SER A 150 -22.16 -14.28 5.97
N GLY A 151 -20.96 -14.61 6.46
CA GLY A 151 -20.13 -15.63 5.80
C GLY A 151 -20.82 -16.98 5.64
N PHE A 152 -21.63 -17.40 6.64
CA PHE A 152 -22.45 -18.61 6.57
C PHE A 152 -23.54 -18.49 5.50
N GLY A 153 -24.28 -17.38 5.48
CA GLY A 153 -25.31 -17.13 4.47
C GLY A 153 -24.76 -17.15 3.04
N THR A 154 -23.60 -16.55 2.83
CA THR A 154 -22.92 -16.57 1.52
C THR A 154 -22.53 -17.97 1.08
N LEU A 155 -22.02 -18.80 1.99
CA LEU A 155 -21.67 -20.20 1.69
C LEU A 155 -22.91 -21.03 1.40
N LEU A 156 -24.00 -20.85 2.17
CA LEU A 156 -25.25 -21.57 1.97
C LEU A 156 -25.84 -21.23 0.59
N GLU A 157 -25.87 -19.95 0.23
CA GLU A 157 -26.35 -19.51 -1.08
C GLU A 157 -25.49 -20.08 -2.23
N ALA A 158 -24.15 -20.04 -2.09
CA ALA A 158 -23.25 -20.60 -3.07
C ALA A 158 -23.41 -22.12 -3.24
N TYR A 159 -23.72 -22.85 -2.17
CA TYR A 159 -23.96 -24.29 -2.18
C TYR A 159 -25.31 -24.65 -2.79
N SER A 160 -26.34 -23.83 -2.55
CA SER A 160 -27.72 -24.07 -3.00
C SER A 160 -27.95 -23.75 -4.47
N ARG A 161 -26.98 -23.07 -5.14
CA ARG A 161 -27.08 -22.78 -6.58
C ARG A 161 -26.88 -24.06 -7.38
N PRO A 162 -27.79 -24.40 -8.33
CA PRO A 162 -27.60 -25.56 -9.18
C PRO A 162 -26.32 -25.41 -10.01
N ARG A 163 -25.52 -26.47 -10.07
CA ARG A 163 -24.33 -26.53 -10.94
C ARG A 163 -24.82 -26.51 -12.39
N ARG A 164 -24.47 -25.47 -13.12
CA ARG A 164 -24.63 -25.43 -14.58
C ARG A 164 -23.52 -26.20 -15.24
#